data_ef68b0ab36089cb0ecdc9c8f913f6080
#
_entry.id   ef68b0ab36089cb0ecdc9c8f913f6080
#
_cell.length_a   1.000
_cell.length_b   1.000
_cell.length_c   1.000
_cell.angle_alpha   90.00
_cell.angle_beta   90.00
_cell.angle_gamma   90.00
#
_symmetry.space_group_name_H-M   'P 1'
#
loop_
_entity.id
_entity.type
_entity.pdbx_description
1 polymer ?
#
loop_
_entity_poly.entity_id
_entity_poly.type
_entity_poly.pdbx_seq_one_letter_code
_entity_poly.pdbx_strand_id
1 'polypeptide(L)'
;MSAAQILDHLTDRYRLLSLGARGAPSRQQTLRLCIDWSHGLCTPSEQQAWARLSVFAGGFELDAAEGIYSGDLTADDLLDVVASLVDKSILIREEPGAVVRYRLLETLRDYGREKLQESSDYVSIRRRHRDWYQHLVLQAEAEWISGRQLEWIARLERERQNLREALEFCVTEPGESGAGLRLAGALYWFWFSRGLLSEGRRSLDRALSSANGRPTADRVKVVSTASLLAGRQGDFEAAAELIDECREMVEQLDDPHTYALVAYADGRLALFGGELSRAITHLTKAVRQFHAEGDLLWQISTQGALALAHALHVDTRQAISYCEEAMAITQSHGEVSYRSYFQWTMALAVWRQGELGRATTLLEESLHLARLVDDPLATAWCLEILAWIAADNKHSQRAGVLLGAADLLRHTVGSPTVMVRNTRTYHEQCEQQVLRALGQRAFDAARSHGQSLGTAEAIAYALGEESPIAKPRCDVPSPLTKREQQVADLVAQGLTNKAIAAHLVISQRTAQGHVEHILTKLGFTSRAQIAAWVVEHEQRT
;
A
#
# COMPACT_ATOMS: atom_id res chain seq x y z
N MET A 1 19.42 16.04 23.63
CA MET A 1 18.09 16.67 23.40
C MET A 1 17.01 15.63 23.64
N SER A 2 15.94 15.96 24.35
CA SER A 2 14.78 15.06 24.50
C SER A 2 13.98 14.96 23.18
N ALA A 3 13.18 13.88 23.03
CA ALA A 3 12.31 13.73 21.86
C ALA A 3 11.36 14.94 21.67
N ALA A 4 10.88 15.54 22.77
CA ALA A 4 10.07 16.75 22.73
C ALA A 4 10.86 17.99 22.22
N GLN A 5 12.12 18.13 22.58
CA GLN A 5 12.99 19.20 22.07
C GLN A 5 13.32 18.99 20.59
N ILE A 6 13.47 17.72 20.15
CA ILE A 6 13.65 17.40 18.71
C ILE A 6 12.38 17.75 17.94
N LEU A 7 11.21 17.42 18.47
CA LEU A 7 9.92 17.73 17.86
C LEU A 7 9.69 19.24 17.74
N ASP A 8 9.99 20.00 18.78
CA ASP A 8 9.89 21.47 18.80
C ASP A 8 10.85 22.12 17.79
N HIS A 9 12.06 21.57 17.65
CA HIS A 9 13.03 22.02 16.65
C HIS A 9 12.67 21.59 15.21
N LEU A 10 11.97 20.45 15.04
CA LEU A 10 11.48 20.01 13.72
C LEU A 10 10.28 20.85 13.25
N THR A 11 9.57 21.49 14.15
CA THR A 11 8.46 22.41 13.83
C THR A 11 8.98 23.70 13.17
N ASP A 12 10.24 24.09 13.43
CA ASP A 12 10.92 25.20 12.73
C ASP A 12 12.17 24.69 11.99
N ARG A 13 11.94 23.99 10.86
CA ARG A 13 12.99 23.37 10.03
C ARG A 13 14.02 24.40 9.50
N TYR A 14 13.60 25.64 9.34
CA TYR A 14 14.46 26.72 8.86
C TYR A 14 15.47 27.17 9.92
N ARG A 15 15.13 27.03 11.20
CA ARG A 15 15.99 27.41 12.33
C ARG A 15 17.14 26.45 12.58
N LEU A 16 16.93 25.15 12.29
CA LEU A 16 17.96 24.10 12.45
C LEU A 16 19.14 24.27 11.46
N LEU A 17 18.93 24.93 10.32
CA LEU A 17 19.92 25.09 9.28
C LEU A 17 20.58 26.48 9.28
N SER A 18 20.34 27.29 10.33
CA SER A 18 20.90 28.64 10.48
C SER A 18 22.36 28.71 10.97
N LEU A 19 23.03 27.56 11.17
CA LEU A 19 24.44 27.49 11.60
C LEU A 19 25.41 27.56 10.43
N GLY A 20 25.22 28.53 9.52
CA GLY A 20 26.17 28.82 8.45
C GLY A 20 27.45 29.49 8.94
N ALA A 21 28.53 29.34 8.18
CA ALA A 21 29.83 29.94 8.49
C ALA A 21 29.73 31.48 8.66
N ARG A 22 30.26 32.00 9.74
CA ARG A 22 30.38 33.44 9.98
C ARG A 22 31.19 34.07 8.82
N GLY A 23 30.53 34.85 7.97
CA GLY A 23 31.14 35.51 6.81
C GLY A 23 30.52 35.17 5.45
N ALA A 24 29.57 34.27 5.38
CA ALA A 24 28.81 34.03 4.13
C ALA A 24 27.93 35.24 3.79
N PRO A 25 27.66 35.53 2.48
CA PRO A 25 26.71 36.53 2.07
C PRO A 25 25.35 36.35 2.75
N SER A 26 24.63 37.43 3.05
CA SER A 26 23.35 37.40 3.78
C SER A 26 22.32 36.40 3.22
N ARG A 27 22.31 36.19 1.89
CA ARG A 27 21.47 35.18 1.20
C ARG A 27 21.77 33.73 1.57
N GLN A 28 22.95 33.43 2.13
CA GLN A 28 23.39 32.09 2.54
C GLN A 28 23.37 31.90 4.07
N GLN A 29 22.99 32.93 4.84
CA GLN A 29 23.00 32.86 6.29
C GLN A 29 21.93 31.93 6.86
N THR A 30 20.81 31.74 6.17
CA THR A 30 19.75 30.81 6.53
C THR A 30 19.16 30.14 5.28
N LEU A 31 18.65 28.90 5.40
CA LEU A 31 17.95 28.23 4.30
C LEU A 31 16.74 29.06 3.83
N ARG A 32 16.05 29.73 4.74
CA ARG A 32 14.92 30.61 4.42
C ARG A 32 15.31 31.73 3.48
N LEU A 33 16.41 32.42 3.75
CA LEU A 33 16.92 33.52 2.89
C LEU A 33 17.34 33.01 1.50
N CYS A 34 17.90 31.79 1.43
CA CYS A 34 18.22 31.17 0.14
C CYS A 34 16.96 30.89 -0.68
N ILE A 35 15.89 30.39 -0.03
CA ILE A 35 14.61 30.11 -0.69
C ILE A 35 13.93 31.43 -1.10
N ASP A 36 13.90 32.45 -0.23
CA ASP A 36 13.36 33.77 -0.54
C ASP A 36 14.07 34.39 -1.75
N TRP A 37 15.39 34.25 -1.81
CA TRP A 37 16.18 34.72 -2.95
C TRP A 37 15.86 33.96 -4.24
N SER A 38 15.75 32.61 -4.17
CA SER A 38 15.36 31.79 -5.32
C SER A 38 13.96 32.14 -5.82
N HIS A 39 13.01 32.36 -4.90
CA HIS A 39 11.66 32.82 -5.23
C HIS A 39 11.67 34.18 -5.88
N GLY A 40 12.52 35.14 -5.42
CA GLY A 40 12.69 36.45 -6.02
C GLY A 40 13.29 36.45 -7.44
N LEU A 41 13.97 35.34 -7.83
CA LEU A 41 14.48 35.14 -9.20
C LEU A 41 13.43 34.52 -10.14
N CYS A 42 12.29 34.07 -9.62
CA CYS A 42 11.19 33.57 -10.40
C CYS A 42 10.34 34.69 -10.95
N THR A 43 9.81 34.52 -12.17
CA THR A 43 8.77 35.40 -12.72
C THR A 43 7.48 35.29 -11.89
N PRO A 44 6.56 36.24 -11.99
CA PRO A 44 5.27 36.17 -11.29
C PRO A 44 4.49 34.89 -11.61
N SER A 45 4.52 34.42 -12.85
CA SER A 45 3.87 33.13 -13.26
C SER A 45 4.53 31.93 -12.60
N GLU A 46 5.87 31.88 -12.50
CA GLU A 46 6.60 30.81 -11.83
C GLU A 46 6.39 30.83 -10.31
N GLN A 47 6.33 32.02 -9.69
CA GLN A 47 6.02 32.17 -8.27
C GLN A 47 4.62 31.64 -7.95
N GLN A 48 3.64 31.99 -8.78
CA GLN A 48 2.28 31.49 -8.66
C GLN A 48 2.23 29.97 -8.86
N ALA A 49 2.95 29.44 -9.87
CA ALA A 49 3.03 28.00 -10.11
C ALA A 49 3.67 27.26 -8.93
N TRP A 50 4.77 27.76 -8.41
CA TRP A 50 5.39 27.17 -7.22
C TRP A 50 4.42 27.11 -6.04
N ALA A 51 3.72 28.21 -5.76
CA ALA A 51 2.72 28.28 -4.70
C ALA A 51 1.59 27.25 -4.93
N ARG A 52 1.00 27.20 -6.13
CA ARG A 52 -0.10 26.29 -6.45
C ARG A 52 0.33 24.82 -6.46
N LEU A 53 1.49 24.48 -7.02
CA LEU A 53 2.01 23.12 -7.06
C LEU A 53 2.43 22.59 -5.67
N SER A 54 2.54 23.44 -4.68
CA SER A 54 2.82 23.07 -3.29
C SER A 54 1.70 22.26 -2.62
N VAL A 55 0.49 22.23 -3.21
CA VAL A 55 -0.62 21.39 -2.69
C VAL A 55 -0.35 19.90 -2.84
N PHE A 56 0.48 19.52 -3.82
CA PHE A 56 0.82 18.12 -4.03
C PHE A 56 1.71 17.58 -2.89
N ALA A 57 1.33 16.43 -2.35
CA ALA A 57 2.11 15.70 -1.36
C ALA A 57 2.96 14.62 -2.05
N GLY A 58 4.28 14.73 -1.92
CA GLY A 58 5.20 13.84 -2.62
C GLY A 58 5.43 14.29 -4.07
N GLY A 59 4.99 13.51 -5.04
CA GLY A 59 5.11 13.85 -6.46
C GLY A 59 3.75 13.88 -7.16
N PHE A 60 3.72 14.43 -8.38
CA PHE A 60 2.54 14.50 -9.24
C PHE A 60 2.92 14.26 -10.70
N GLU A 61 1.98 13.82 -11.51
CA GLU A 61 2.08 13.73 -12.96
C GLU A 61 1.51 15.01 -13.59
N LEU A 62 1.84 15.31 -14.83
CA LEU A 62 1.50 16.59 -15.46
C LEU A 62 -0.03 16.79 -15.56
N ASP A 63 -0.78 15.73 -15.83
CA ASP A 63 -2.24 15.76 -15.89
C ASP A 63 -2.90 16.24 -14.59
N ALA A 64 -2.30 15.91 -13.44
CA ALA A 64 -2.77 16.41 -12.15
C ALA A 64 -2.50 17.92 -11.99
N ALA A 65 -1.36 18.41 -12.46
CA ALA A 65 -1.08 19.83 -12.48
C ALA A 65 -2.05 20.57 -13.42
N GLU A 66 -2.32 20.05 -14.61
CA GLU A 66 -3.31 20.61 -15.54
C GLU A 66 -4.70 20.70 -14.90
N GLY A 67 -5.11 19.66 -14.15
CA GLY A 67 -6.39 19.66 -13.42
C GLY A 67 -6.51 20.80 -12.39
N ILE A 68 -5.41 21.18 -11.72
CA ILE A 68 -5.40 22.30 -10.78
C ILE A 68 -5.47 23.65 -11.50
N TYR A 69 -4.84 23.74 -12.68
CA TYR A 69 -4.78 24.97 -13.48
C TYR A 69 -5.96 25.14 -14.44
N SER A 70 -6.90 24.21 -14.47
CA SER A 70 -8.02 24.18 -15.43
C SER A 70 -8.67 25.58 -15.57
N GLY A 71 -8.54 26.14 -16.78
CA GLY A 71 -9.07 27.47 -17.13
C GLY A 71 -8.17 28.67 -16.84
N ASP A 72 -7.00 28.49 -16.18
CA ASP A 72 -6.09 29.61 -15.84
C ASP A 72 -4.89 29.73 -16.79
N LEU A 73 -4.38 28.59 -17.29
CA LEU A 73 -3.29 28.48 -18.26
C LEU A 73 -3.62 27.46 -19.33
N THR A 74 -3.02 27.59 -20.50
CA THR A 74 -3.02 26.49 -21.48
C THR A 74 -2.07 25.38 -21.04
N ALA A 75 -2.25 24.17 -21.59
CA ALA A 75 -1.36 23.04 -21.28
C ALA A 75 0.10 23.34 -21.67
N ASP A 76 0.31 24.02 -22.79
CA ASP A 76 1.65 24.41 -23.28
C ASP A 76 2.29 25.44 -22.33
N ASP A 77 1.55 26.48 -21.90
CA ASP A 77 2.05 27.49 -20.97
C ASP A 77 2.43 26.85 -19.61
N LEU A 78 1.64 25.89 -19.12
CA LEU A 78 1.93 25.17 -17.88
C LEU A 78 3.20 24.31 -18.02
N LEU A 79 3.36 23.63 -19.16
CA LEU A 79 4.55 22.81 -19.43
C LEU A 79 5.82 23.67 -19.42
N ASP A 80 5.79 24.86 -20.05
CA ASP A 80 6.91 25.80 -20.07
C ASP A 80 7.26 26.29 -18.65
N VAL A 81 6.26 26.62 -17.84
CA VAL A 81 6.47 27.04 -16.45
C VAL A 81 7.05 25.89 -15.60
N VAL A 82 6.53 24.66 -15.76
CA VAL A 82 7.06 23.47 -15.07
C VAL A 82 8.51 23.21 -15.48
N ALA A 83 8.83 23.28 -16.78
CA ALA A 83 10.19 23.11 -17.28
C ALA A 83 11.15 24.17 -16.70
N SER A 84 10.72 25.43 -16.66
CA SER A 84 11.52 26.51 -16.05
C SER A 84 11.75 26.29 -14.55
N LEU A 85 10.76 25.81 -13.80
CA LEU A 85 10.92 25.48 -12.38
C LEU A 85 11.87 24.28 -12.17
N VAL A 86 11.92 23.33 -13.11
CA VAL A 86 12.91 22.23 -13.11
C VAL A 86 14.31 22.77 -13.36
N ASP A 87 14.51 23.63 -14.37
CA ASP A 87 15.80 24.26 -14.68
C ASP A 87 16.33 25.08 -13.51
N LYS A 88 15.44 25.69 -12.73
CA LYS A 88 15.78 26.42 -11.48
C LYS A 88 15.94 25.52 -10.26
N SER A 89 15.84 24.18 -10.43
CA SER A 89 15.94 23.20 -9.35
C SER A 89 14.91 23.40 -8.22
N ILE A 90 13.78 24.02 -8.51
CA ILE A 90 12.62 24.14 -7.62
C ILE A 90 11.77 22.89 -7.69
N LEU A 91 11.53 22.38 -8.90
CA LEU A 91 10.95 21.07 -9.16
C LEU A 91 12.04 20.05 -9.51
N ILE A 92 11.86 18.84 -9.05
CA ILE A 92 12.65 17.69 -9.43
C ILE A 92 11.81 16.84 -10.38
N ARG A 93 12.34 16.56 -11.58
CA ARG A 93 11.77 15.61 -12.53
C ARG A 93 12.31 14.22 -12.21
N GLU A 94 11.43 13.26 -12.06
CA GLU A 94 11.73 11.85 -11.80
C GLU A 94 11.04 10.98 -12.86
N GLU A 95 11.68 9.88 -13.24
CA GLU A 95 11.13 8.92 -14.21
C GLU A 95 11.11 7.50 -13.61
N PRO A 96 10.21 7.21 -12.66
CA PRO A 96 10.03 5.85 -12.16
C PRO A 96 9.41 4.97 -13.26
N GLY A 97 10.25 4.23 -13.98
CA GLY A 97 9.83 3.45 -15.15
C GLY A 97 9.50 4.32 -16.36
N ALA A 98 8.30 4.15 -16.93
CA ALA A 98 7.85 4.88 -18.11
C ALA A 98 7.04 6.17 -17.78
N VAL A 99 6.92 6.53 -16.51
CA VAL A 99 6.08 7.65 -16.07
C VAL A 99 6.94 8.82 -15.63
N VAL A 100 6.66 10.02 -16.16
CA VAL A 100 7.31 11.26 -15.74
C VAL A 100 6.54 11.85 -14.57
N ARG A 101 7.24 12.14 -13.48
CA ARG A 101 6.69 12.78 -12.27
C ARG A 101 7.51 14.00 -11.87
N TYR A 102 6.86 14.93 -11.24
CA TYR A 102 7.48 16.14 -10.69
C TYR A 102 7.25 16.17 -9.19
N ARG A 103 8.23 16.66 -8.44
CA ARG A 103 8.06 16.91 -7.00
C ARG A 103 8.83 18.10 -6.50
N LEU A 104 8.34 18.71 -5.46
CA LEU A 104 9.04 19.71 -4.65
C LEU A 104 9.80 19.00 -3.53
N LEU A 105 11.00 19.51 -3.20
CA LEU A 105 11.59 19.19 -1.90
C LEU A 105 10.68 19.70 -0.78
N GLU A 106 10.61 18.98 0.33
CA GLU A 106 9.71 19.29 1.45
C GLU A 106 9.81 20.76 1.92
N THR A 107 11.03 21.29 2.02
CA THR A 107 11.27 22.68 2.40
C THR A 107 10.77 23.69 1.36
N LEU A 108 10.87 23.37 0.07
CA LEU A 108 10.36 24.21 -1.03
C LEU A 108 8.83 24.11 -1.12
N ARG A 109 8.29 22.93 -0.83
CA ARG A 109 6.85 22.71 -0.73
C ARG A 109 6.24 23.51 0.41
N ASP A 110 6.83 23.44 1.62
CA ASP A 110 6.38 24.21 2.79
C ASP A 110 6.39 25.71 2.49
N TYR A 111 7.45 26.21 1.85
CA TYR A 111 7.54 27.60 1.43
C TYR A 111 6.44 27.99 0.43
N GLY A 112 6.24 27.18 -0.61
CA GLY A 112 5.16 27.40 -1.59
C GLY A 112 3.79 27.39 -0.93
N ARG A 113 3.56 26.48 0.06
CA ARG A 113 2.31 26.40 0.82
C ARG A 113 2.07 27.66 1.66
N GLU A 114 3.10 28.23 2.29
CA GLU A 114 3.00 29.53 2.97
C GLU A 114 2.58 30.63 1.99
N LYS A 115 3.23 30.71 0.81
CA LYS A 115 2.86 31.67 -0.23
C LYS A 115 1.44 31.49 -0.74
N LEU A 116 0.98 30.26 -0.88
CA LEU A 116 -0.40 29.97 -1.25
C LEU A 116 -1.37 30.38 -0.13
N GLN A 117 -1.02 30.17 1.14
CA GLN A 117 -1.85 30.60 2.29
C GLN A 117 -1.97 32.14 2.40
N GLU A 118 -0.93 32.87 1.98
CA GLU A 118 -0.96 34.35 1.88
C GLU A 118 -1.90 34.83 0.76
N SER A 119 -2.28 33.97 -0.19
CA SER A 119 -3.15 34.30 -1.32
C SER A 119 -4.63 34.02 -1.02
N SER A 120 -5.52 34.65 -1.78
CA SER A 120 -6.96 34.36 -1.75
C SER A 120 -7.33 32.99 -2.32
N ASP A 121 -6.40 32.34 -3.01
CA ASP A 121 -6.64 31.12 -3.79
C ASP A 121 -6.49 29.82 -2.98
N TYR A 122 -6.01 29.90 -1.73
CA TYR A 122 -5.63 28.73 -0.92
C TYR A 122 -6.70 27.63 -0.88
N VAL A 123 -7.91 27.98 -0.48
CA VAL A 123 -9.00 26.99 -0.37
C VAL A 123 -9.43 26.50 -1.75
N SER A 124 -9.47 27.38 -2.75
CA SER A 124 -9.91 27.04 -4.11
C SER A 124 -8.94 26.06 -4.79
N ILE A 125 -7.62 26.25 -4.63
CA ILE A 125 -6.60 25.36 -5.17
C ILE A 125 -6.62 23.99 -4.48
N ARG A 126 -6.76 23.95 -3.17
CA ARG A 126 -6.94 22.69 -2.43
C ARG A 126 -8.23 21.96 -2.83
N ARG A 127 -9.31 22.68 -3.13
CA ARG A 127 -10.55 22.10 -3.64
C ARG A 127 -10.35 21.52 -5.04
N ARG A 128 -9.67 22.22 -5.96
CA ARG A 128 -9.34 21.71 -7.31
C ARG A 128 -8.46 20.44 -7.21
N HIS A 129 -7.48 20.43 -6.31
CA HIS A 129 -6.67 19.23 -6.02
C HIS A 129 -7.55 18.07 -5.57
N ARG A 130 -8.44 18.27 -4.60
CA ARG A 130 -9.38 17.25 -4.14
C ARG A 130 -10.30 16.78 -5.26
N ASP A 131 -10.88 17.69 -6.05
CA ASP A 131 -11.80 17.38 -7.14
C ASP A 131 -11.13 16.51 -8.21
N TRP A 132 -9.88 16.84 -8.55
CA TRP A 132 -9.10 16.06 -9.50
C TRP A 132 -8.84 14.63 -9.00
N TYR A 133 -8.39 14.49 -7.74
CA TYR A 133 -8.14 13.16 -7.16
C TYR A 133 -9.43 12.37 -6.91
N GLN A 134 -10.52 13.03 -6.59
CA GLN A 134 -11.83 12.38 -6.51
C GLN A 134 -12.26 11.85 -7.89
N HIS A 135 -12.10 12.64 -8.95
CA HIS A 135 -12.39 12.19 -10.32
C HIS A 135 -11.52 10.98 -10.70
N LEU A 136 -10.22 11.05 -10.45
CA LEU A 136 -9.28 9.95 -10.70
C LEU A 136 -9.72 8.65 -10.01
N VAL A 137 -10.11 8.71 -8.74
CA VAL A 137 -10.51 7.53 -7.95
C VAL A 137 -11.84 6.98 -8.42
N LEU A 138 -12.82 7.83 -8.72
CA LEU A 138 -14.12 7.39 -9.26
C LEU A 138 -13.97 6.74 -10.64
N GLN A 139 -13.08 7.25 -11.48
CA GLN A 139 -12.76 6.61 -12.75
C GLN A 139 -12.07 5.26 -12.53
N ALA A 140 -11.11 5.18 -11.61
CA ALA A 140 -10.46 3.92 -11.27
C ALA A 140 -11.45 2.87 -10.75
N GLU A 141 -12.43 3.28 -9.93
CA GLU A 141 -13.50 2.39 -9.45
C GLU A 141 -14.39 1.91 -10.61
N ALA A 142 -14.82 2.81 -11.50
CA ALA A 142 -15.66 2.48 -12.65
C ALA A 142 -14.95 1.52 -13.64
N GLU A 143 -13.64 1.64 -13.78
CA GLU A 143 -12.81 0.80 -14.65
C GLU A 143 -12.10 -0.33 -13.91
N TRP A 144 -12.48 -0.64 -12.66
CA TRP A 144 -11.80 -1.65 -11.86
C TRP A 144 -11.86 -3.05 -12.46
N ILE A 145 -12.97 -3.39 -13.08
CA ILE A 145 -13.12 -4.65 -13.84
C ILE A 145 -12.80 -4.38 -15.32
N SER A 146 -11.52 -4.19 -15.61
CA SER A 146 -11.03 -3.94 -16.97
C SER A 146 -9.57 -4.37 -17.15
N GLY A 147 -9.09 -4.40 -18.39
CA GLY A 147 -7.68 -4.62 -18.72
C GLY A 147 -6.73 -3.52 -18.22
N ARG A 148 -7.27 -2.40 -17.74
CA ARG A 148 -6.51 -1.28 -17.16
C ARG A 148 -6.35 -1.39 -15.64
N GLN A 149 -6.84 -2.45 -15.01
CA GLN A 149 -6.79 -2.61 -13.55
C GLN A 149 -5.39 -2.42 -12.97
N LEU A 150 -4.36 -3.04 -13.58
CA LEU A 150 -2.98 -2.91 -13.10
C LEU A 150 -2.43 -1.49 -13.26
N GLU A 151 -2.84 -0.77 -14.31
CA GLU A 151 -2.50 0.65 -14.50
C GLU A 151 -3.10 1.50 -13.39
N TRP A 152 -4.39 1.26 -13.05
CA TRP A 152 -5.09 1.95 -11.97
C TRP A 152 -4.46 1.67 -10.61
N ILE A 153 -4.16 0.42 -10.31
CA ILE A 153 -3.46 0.05 -9.06
C ILE A 153 -2.11 0.78 -8.97
N ALA A 154 -1.31 0.75 -10.03
CA ALA A 154 -0.02 1.43 -10.06
C ALA A 154 -0.16 2.96 -9.95
N ARG A 155 -1.18 3.56 -10.60
CA ARG A 155 -1.46 4.99 -10.51
C ARG A 155 -1.84 5.40 -9.09
N LEU A 156 -2.81 4.72 -8.48
CA LEU A 156 -3.26 5.02 -7.12
C LEU A 156 -2.14 4.81 -6.09
N GLU A 157 -1.26 3.82 -6.28
CA GLU A 157 -0.09 3.61 -5.41
C GLU A 157 0.87 4.81 -5.47
N ARG A 158 1.16 5.34 -6.66
CA ARG A 158 2.00 6.53 -6.81
C ARG A 158 1.36 7.79 -6.22
N GLU A 159 0.03 7.86 -6.19
CA GLU A 159 -0.73 9.02 -5.73
C GLU A 159 -1.17 8.95 -4.26
N ARG A 160 -0.78 7.91 -3.51
CA ARG A 160 -1.23 7.69 -2.11
C ARG A 160 -1.10 8.92 -1.20
N GLN A 161 -0.02 9.68 -1.34
CA GLN A 161 0.19 10.88 -0.52
C GLN A 161 -0.80 11.99 -0.89
N ASN A 162 -1.06 12.17 -2.19
CA ASN A 162 -2.03 13.14 -2.68
C ASN A 162 -3.47 12.73 -2.32
N LEU A 163 -3.78 11.45 -2.38
CA LEU A 163 -5.09 10.92 -1.95
C LEU A 163 -5.34 11.17 -0.46
N ARG A 164 -4.31 11.04 0.38
CA ARG A 164 -4.40 11.39 1.81
C ARG A 164 -4.63 12.89 2.02
N GLU A 165 -3.95 13.78 1.28
CA GLU A 165 -4.18 15.22 1.32
C GLU A 165 -5.60 15.59 0.85
N ALA A 166 -6.11 14.94 -0.19
CA ALA A 166 -7.47 15.13 -0.66
C ALA A 166 -8.53 14.71 0.37
N LEU A 167 -8.33 13.56 1.03
CA LEU A 167 -9.18 13.10 2.13
C LEU A 167 -9.07 14.05 3.34
N GLU A 168 -7.88 14.49 3.69
CA GLU A 168 -7.64 15.45 4.78
C GLU A 168 -8.39 16.76 4.55
N PHE A 169 -8.36 17.28 3.32
CA PHE A 169 -9.14 18.45 2.95
C PHE A 169 -10.63 18.24 3.19
N CYS A 170 -11.17 17.09 2.79
CA CYS A 170 -12.59 16.78 2.98
C CYS A 170 -13.02 16.69 4.46
N VAL A 171 -12.08 16.25 5.33
CA VAL A 171 -12.32 16.14 6.78
C VAL A 171 -12.23 17.50 7.48
N THR A 172 -11.33 18.37 7.02
CA THR A 172 -11.01 19.64 7.71
C THR A 172 -11.78 20.84 7.17
N GLU A 173 -12.21 20.81 5.90
CA GLU A 173 -12.88 21.94 5.28
C GLU A 173 -14.41 21.85 5.44
N PRO A 174 -15.07 22.88 5.99
CA PRO A 174 -16.51 22.85 6.17
C PRO A 174 -17.28 22.67 4.85
N GLY A 175 -18.25 21.76 4.85
CA GLY A 175 -19.12 21.49 3.70
C GLY A 175 -18.59 20.43 2.72
N GLU A 176 -17.36 19.91 2.92
CA GLU A 176 -16.72 18.96 2.01
C GLU A 176 -16.87 17.47 2.41
N SER A 177 -17.53 17.20 3.52
CA SER A 177 -17.70 15.83 4.06
C SER A 177 -18.37 14.86 3.08
N GLY A 178 -19.33 15.31 2.27
CA GLY A 178 -19.96 14.48 1.24
C GLY A 178 -18.99 14.04 0.15
N ALA A 179 -18.06 14.90 -0.26
CA ALA A 179 -16.99 14.55 -1.17
C ALA A 179 -16.01 13.55 -0.52
N GLY A 180 -15.75 13.71 0.78
CA GLY A 180 -14.95 12.79 1.58
C GLY A 180 -15.52 11.38 1.61
N LEU A 181 -16.85 11.26 1.80
CA LEU A 181 -17.52 9.95 1.75
C LEU A 181 -17.39 9.29 0.38
N ARG A 182 -17.63 10.04 -0.72
CA ARG A 182 -17.47 9.50 -2.08
C ARG A 182 -16.05 9.03 -2.35
N LEU A 183 -15.07 9.87 -2.04
CA LEU A 183 -13.65 9.55 -2.25
C LEU A 183 -13.21 8.33 -1.42
N ALA A 184 -13.55 8.28 -0.13
CA ALA A 184 -13.20 7.17 0.75
C ALA A 184 -13.89 5.86 0.33
N GLY A 185 -15.19 5.91 0.00
CA GLY A 185 -15.93 4.73 -0.45
C GLY A 185 -15.39 4.12 -1.74
N ALA A 186 -14.96 4.95 -2.69
CA ALA A 186 -14.40 4.49 -3.96
C ALA A 186 -12.96 3.91 -3.82
N LEU A 187 -12.19 4.33 -2.80
CA LEU A 187 -10.86 3.80 -2.51
C LEU A 187 -10.87 2.40 -1.88
N TYR A 188 -12.04 1.87 -1.48
CA TYR A 188 -12.13 0.55 -0.84
C TYR A 188 -11.43 -0.55 -1.63
N TRP A 189 -11.62 -0.62 -2.94
CA TRP A 189 -11.06 -1.66 -3.79
C TRP A 189 -9.54 -1.59 -3.89
N PHE A 190 -8.98 -0.38 -3.89
CA PHE A 190 -7.55 -0.17 -3.84
C PHE A 190 -6.95 -0.63 -2.51
N TRP A 191 -7.52 -0.21 -1.38
CA TRP A 191 -7.05 -0.65 -0.06
C TRP A 191 -7.16 -2.16 0.12
N PHE A 192 -8.24 -2.73 -0.40
CA PHE A 192 -8.47 -4.16 -0.35
C PHE A 192 -7.42 -4.95 -1.15
N SER A 193 -7.20 -4.62 -2.43
CA SER A 193 -6.26 -5.32 -3.31
C SER A 193 -4.80 -5.18 -2.88
N ARG A 194 -4.46 -4.08 -2.17
CA ARG A 194 -3.11 -3.83 -1.67
C ARG A 194 -2.87 -4.27 -0.22
N GLY A 195 -3.87 -4.85 0.43
CA GLY A 195 -3.78 -5.23 1.83
C GLY A 195 -3.64 -4.03 2.79
N LEU A 196 -4.03 -2.82 2.37
CA LEU A 196 -3.93 -1.58 3.15
C LEU A 196 -5.11 -1.43 4.13
N LEU A 197 -5.51 -2.53 4.79
CA LEU A 197 -6.74 -2.61 5.59
C LEU A 197 -6.79 -1.54 6.69
N SER A 198 -5.70 -1.35 7.43
CA SER A 198 -5.65 -0.38 8.53
C SER A 198 -5.65 1.08 8.05
N GLU A 199 -5.08 1.37 6.88
CA GLU A 199 -5.14 2.68 6.26
C GLU A 199 -6.56 2.99 5.79
N GLY A 200 -7.17 2.03 5.08
CA GLY A 200 -8.55 2.13 4.61
C GLY A 200 -9.52 2.36 5.76
N ARG A 201 -9.44 1.54 6.82
CA ARG A 201 -10.32 1.67 7.99
C ARG A 201 -10.22 3.06 8.63
N ARG A 202 -8.99 3.53 8.93
CA ARG A 202 -8.79 4.88 9.51
C ARG A 202 -9.32 5.99 8.60
N SER A 203 -9.19 5.86 7.28
CA SER A 203 -9.68 6.86 6.33
C SER A 203 -11.20 6.89 6.27
N LEU A 204 -11.85 5.71 6.27
CA LEU A 204 -13.31 5.58 6.33
C LEU A 204 -13.87 6.14 7.64
N ASP A 205 -13.28 5.78 8.79
CA ASP A 205 -13.69 6.27 10.12
C ASP A 205 -13.61 7.81 10.20
N ARG A 206 -12.56 8.41 9.66
CA ARG A 206 -12.39 9.85 9.61
C ARG A 206 -13.41 10.54 8.70
N ALA A 207 -13.69 9.96 7.53
CA ALA A 207 -14.72 10.48 6.63
C ALA A 207 -16.11 10.42 7.26
N LEU A 208 -16.44 9.32 7.97
CA LEU A 208 -17.70 9.17 8.70
C LEU A 208 -17.82 10.15 9.85
N SER A 209 -16.75 10.36 10.62
CA SER A 209 -16.72 11.27 11.78
C SER A 209 -16.88 12.75 11.37
N SER A 210 -16.44 13.13 10.16
CA SER A 210 -16.59 14.49 9.65
C SER A 210 -17.96 14.77 9.04
N ALA A 211 -18.73 13.71 8.71
CA ALA A 211 -20.04 13.83 8.10
C ALA A 211 -21.15 13.96 9.15
N ASN A 212 -22.13 14.81 8.86
CA ASN A 212 -23.33 14.93 9.68
C ASN A 212 -24.19 13.68 9.48
N GLY A 213 -24.39 12.84 10.43
CA GLY A 213 -25.03 11.52 10.41
C GLY A 213 -26.31 11.30 9.55
N ARG A 214 -26.55 12.13 8.52
CA ARG A 214 -27.70 11.97 7.60
C ARG A 214 -27.53 10.74 6.73
N PRO A 215 -28.57 9.90 6.58
CA PRO A 215 -28.58 8.80 5.63
C PRO A 215 -28.38 9.30 4.19
N THR A 216 -27.39 8.74 3.52
CA THR A 216 -27.14 8.94 2.08
C THR A 216 -26.55 7.65 1.51
N ALA A 217 -26.71 7.40 0.21
CA ALA A 217 -26.12 6.23 -0.44
C ALA A 217 -24.60 6.18 -0.25
N ASP A 218 -23.90 7.33 -0.36
CA ASP A 218 -22.46 7.44 -0.10
C ASP A 218 -22.11 7.01 1.33
N ARG A 219 -22.90 7.42 2.33
CA ARG A 219 -22.67 7.03 3.73
C ARG A 219 -22.86 5.53 3.92
N VAL A 220 -23.95 4.95 3.38
CA VAL A 220 -24.19 3.50 3.45
C VAL A 220 -23.03 2.74 2.80
N LYS A 221 -22.54 3.18 1.64
CA LYS A 221 -21.36 2.57 0.98
C LYS A 221 -20.13 2.61 1.89
N VAL A 222 -19.85 3.76 2.52
CA VAL A 222 -18.69 3.92 3.41
C VAL A 222 -18.82 3.05 4.67
N VAL A 223 -19.98 3.03 5.33
CA VAL A 223 -20.19 2.19 6.53
C VAL A 223 -20.12 0.70 6.16
N SER A 224 -20.74 0.29 5.04
CA SER A 224 -20.65 -1.09 4.54
C SER A 224 -19.20 -1.50 4.25
N THR A 225 -18.42 -0.64 3.58
CA THR A 225 -17.00 -0.95 3.29
C THR A 225 -16.13 -0.94 4.55
N ALA A 226 -16.43 -0.08 5.53
CA ALA A 226 -15.76 -0.11 6.85
C ALA A 226 -16.03 -1.44 7.58
N SER A 227 -17.27 -1.95 7.55
CA SER A 227 -17.61 -3.25 8.13
C SER A 227 -16.85 -4.41 7.45
N LEU A 228 -16.68 -4.34 6.12
CA LEU A 228 -15.91 -5.34 5.36
C LEU A 228 -14.44 -5.35 5.75
N LEU A 229 -13.83 -4.18 5.96
CA LEU A 229 -12.43 -4.09 6.41
C LEU A 229 -12.29 -4.55 7.87
N ALA A 230 -13.23 -4.20 8.76
CA ALA A 230 -13.25 -4.67 10.14
C ALA A 230 -13.34 -6.20 10.21
N GLY A 231 -14.27 -6.81 9.46
CA GLY A 231 -14.40 -8.26 9.39
C GLY A 231 -13.15 -8.97 8.87
N ARG A 232 -12.44 -8.35 7.89
CA ARG A 232 -11.16 -8.89 7.40
C ARG A 232 -10.01 -8.80 8.40
N GLN A 233 -10.08 -7.85 9.32
CA GLN A 233 -9.16 -7.72 10.45
C GLN A 233 -9.55 -8.61 11.63
N GLY A 234 -10.66 -9.34 11.54
CA GLY A 234 -11.18 -10.20 12.62
C GLY A 234 -11.96 -9.44 13.71
N ASP A 235 -12.21 -8.16 13.50
CA ASP A 235 -13.01 -7.32 14.40
C ASP A 235 -14.51 -7.47 14.05
N PHE A 236 -15.05 -8.63 14.42
CA PHE A 236 -16.42 -9.00 14.05
C PHE A 236 -17.48 -8.22 14.82
N GLU A 237 -17.15 -7.75 16.03
CA GLU A 237 -18.04 -6.91 16.85
C GLU A 237 -18.25 -5.55 16.17
N ALA A 238 -17.17 -4.84 15.87
CA ALA A 238 -17.26 -3.56 15.14
C ALA A 238 -17.92 -3.74 13.75
N ALA A 239 -17.64 -4.85 13.06
CA ALA A 239 -18.27 -5.12 11.77
C ALA A 239 -19.81 -5.28 11.90
N ALA A 240 -20.27 -5.94 12.95
CA ALA A 240 -21.70 -6.13 13.21
C ALA A 240 -22.40 -4.82 13.57
N GLU A 241 -21.79 -3.99 14.44
CA GLU A 241 -22.31 -2.67 14.79
C GLU A 241 -22.48 -1.76 13.55
N LEU A 242 -21.49 -1.75 12.67
CA LEU A 242 -21.55 -0.99 11.41
C LEU A 242 -22.67 -1.50 10.48
N ILE A 243 -22.91 -2.81 10.41
CA ILE A 243 -24.02 -3.38 9.62
C ILE A 243 -25.37 -2.99 10.22
N ASP A 244 -25.50 -2.96 11.55
CA ASP A 244 -26.73 -2.51 12.21
C ASP A 244 -27.00 -1.03 11.93
N GLU A 245 -25.98 -0.16 11.98
CA GLU A 245 -26.10 1.24 11.52
C GLU A 245 -26.56 1.32 10.06
N CYS A 246 -26.01 0.49 9.18
CA CYS A 246 -26.43 0.45 7.77
C CYS A 246 -27.92 0.08 7.62
N ARG A 247 -28.41 -0.90 8.36
CA ARG A 247 -29.82 -1.34 8.29
C ARG A 247 -30.78 -0.23 8.65
N GLU A 248 -30.48 0.56 9.69
CA GLU A 248 -31.30 1.70 10.07
C GLU A 248 -31.32 2.81 8.99
N MET A 249 -30.20 3.00 8.28
CA MET A 249 -30.10 4.00 7.22
C MET A 249 -30.86 3.61 5.95
N VAL A 250 -30.77 2.36 5.52
CA VAL A 250 -31.40 1.93 4.25
C VAL A 250 -32.91 1.91 4.32
N GLU A 251 -33.52 1.69 5.50
CA GLU A 251 -34.96 1.82 5.71
C GLU A 251 -35.48 3.23 5.40
N GLN A 252 -34.62 4.26 5.54
CA GLN A 252 -34.96 5.66 5.28
C GLN A 252 -34.72 6.08 3.83
N LEU A 253 -33.86 5.35 3.10
CA LEU A 253 -33.44 5.70 1.72
C LEU A 253 -34.33 5.05 0.66
N ASP A 254 -34.90 3.88 0.93
CA ASP A 254 -35.69 3.06 -0.01
C ASP A 254 -35.00 2.86 -1.37
N ASP A 255 -33.68 2.64 -1.33
CA ASP A 255 -32.83 2.48 -2.51
C ASP A 255 -32.32 1.03 -2.61
N PRO A 256 -32.71 0.27 -3.67
CA PRO A 256 -32.37 -1.14 -3.84
C PRO A 256 -30.86 -1.41 -3.85
N HIS A 257 -30.03 -0.49 -4.38
CA HIS A 257 -28.58 -0.63 -4.39
C HIS A 257 -28.01 -0.65 -2.96
N THR A 258 -28.48 0.27 -2.11
CA THR A 258 -28.02 0.33 -0.72
C THR A 258 -28.42 -0.91 0.09
N TYR A 259 -29.61 -1.46 -0.14
CA TYR A 259 -30.02 -2.75 0.43
C TYR A 259 -29.09 -3.90 0.00
N ALA A 260 -28.64 -3.90 -1.26
CA ALA A 260 -27.71 -4.91 -1.76
C ALA A 260 -26.32 -4.79 -1.12
N LEU A 261 -25.83 -3.57 -0.90
CA LEU A 261 -24.57 -3.32 -0.18
C LEU A 261 -24.60 -3.87 1.24
N VAL A 262 -25.70 -3.61 1.97
CA VAL A 262 -25.89 -4.14 3.33
C VAL A 262 -25.99 -5.67 3.33
N ALA A 263 -26.76 -6.24 2.40
CA ALA A 263 -26.86 -7.69 2.26
C ALA A 263 -25.50 -8.33 1.94
N TYR A 264 -24.69 -7.69 1.10
CA TYR A 264 -23.33 -8.15 0.83
C TYR A 264 -22.46 -8.10 2.08
N ALA A 265 -22.46 -7.00 2.82
CA ALA A 265 -21.68 -6.86 4.05
C ALA A 265 -22.09 -7.89 5.12
N ASP A 266 -23.40 -8.08 5.33
CA ASP A 266 -23.95 -9.09 6.24
C ASP A 266 -23.59 -10.52 5.83
N GLY A 267 -23.71 -10.82 4.53
CA GLY A 267 -23.30 -12.11 3.99
C GLY A 267 -21.80 -12.38 4.17
N ARG A 268 -20.95 -11.36 4.03
CA ARG A 268 -19.50 -11.45 4.27
C ARG A 268 -19.19 -11.68 5.74
N LEU A 269 -19.85 -10.98 6.65
CA LEU A 269 -19.68 -11.18 8.09
C LEU A 269 -20.11 -12.59 8.50
N ALA A 270 -21.26 -13.06 8.02
CA ALA A 270 -21.73 -14.42 8.25
C ALA A 270 -20.75 -15.47 7.71
N LEU A 271 -20.15 -15.24 6.53
CA LEU A 271 -19.12 -16.11 5.95
C LEU A 271 -17.89 -16.20 6.85
N PHE A 272 -17.38 -15.08 7.35
CA PHE A 272 -16.23 -15.07 8.27
C PHE A 272 -16.54 -15.75 9.59
N GLY A 273 -17.75 -15.55 10.13
CA GLY A 273 -18.25 -16.21 11.35
C GLY A 273 -18.52 -17.70 11.19
N GLY A 274 -18.57 -18.21 9.96
CA GLY A 274 -18.85 -19.62 9.66
C GLY A 274 -20.33 -19.97 9.54
N GLU A 275 -21.22 -18.97 9.50
CA GLU A 275 -22.66 -19.11 9.34
C GLU A 275 -23.04 -19.25 7.84
N LEU A 276 -22.59 -20.35 7.21
CA LEU A 276 -22.60 -20.49 5.75
C LEU A 276 -23.99 -20.37 5.11
N SER A 277 -25.03 -20.94 5.72
CA SER A 277 -26.39 -20.86 5.20
C SER A 277 -26.92 -19.41 5.21
N ARG A 278 -26.62 -18.65 6.25
CA ARG A 278 -26.94 -17.21 6.34
C ARG A 278 -26.13 -16.43 5.29
N ALA A 279 -24.85 -16.70 5.14
CA ALA A 279 -23.99 -16.08 4.12
C ALA A 279 -24.56 -16.29 2.72
N ILE A 280 -24.90 -17.53 2.34
CA ILE A 280 -25.48 -17.89 1.04
C ILE A 280 -26.79 -17.10 0.82
N THR A 281 -27.66 -17.04 1.83
CA THR A 281 -28.95 -16.31 1.72
C THR A 281 -28.75 -14.84 1.41
N HIS A 282 -27.89 -14.15 2.16
CA HIS A 282 -27.65 -12.70 1.99
C HIS A 282 -26.89 -12.40 0.70
N LEU A 283 -25.84 -13.17 0.38
CA LEU A 283 -25.06 -12.99 -0.84
C LEU A 283 -25.89 -13.28 -2.10
N THR A 284 -26.82 -14.25 -2.06
CA THR A 284 -27.73 -14.51 -3.19
C THR A 284 -28.67 -13.32 -3.46
N LYS A 285 -29.15 -12.65 -2.41
CA LYS A 285 -29.95 -11.42 -2.58
C LYS A 285 -29.12 -10.31 -3.21
N ALA A 286 -27.91 -10.07 -2.68
CA ALA A 286 -27.03 -9.02 -3.15
C ALA A 286 -26.61 -9.22 -4.62
N VAL A 287 -26.17 -10.43 -5.02
CA VAL A 287 -25.72 -10.67 -6.39
C VAL A 287 -26.82 -10.50 -7.42
N ARG A 288 -28.06 -10.87 -7.08
CA ARG A 288 -29.22 -10.66 -7.97
C ARG A 288 -29.48 -9.19 -8.23
N GLN A 289 -29.38 -8.38 -7.21
CA GLN A 289 -29.60 -6.93 -7.31
C GLN A 289 -28.50 -6.26 -8.12
N PHE A 290 -27.22 -6.51 -7.80
CA PHE A 290 -26.10 -5.96 -8.55
C PHE A 290 -26.11 -6.40 -10.02
N HIS A 291 -26.50 -7.63 -10.30
CA HIS A 291 -26.69 -8.11 -11.68
C HIS A 291 -27.80 -7.34 -12.40
N ALA A 292 -28.95 -7.12 -11.74
CA ALA A 292 -30.08 -6.38 -12.32
C ALA A 292 -29.73 -4.91 -12.62
N GLU A 293 -28.83 -4.31 -11.85
CA GLU A 293 -28.34 -2.94 -12.02
C GLU A 293 -27.18 -2.84 -13.02
N GLY A 294 -26.58 -3.96 -13.42
CA GLY A 294 -25.37 -3.99 -14.25
C GLY A 294 -24.11 -3.53 -13.52
N ASP A 295 -24.14 -3.53 -12.18
CA ASP A 295 -22.96 -3.21 -11.37
C ASP A 295 -22.01 -4.41 -11.33
N LEU A 296 -21.12 -4.43 -12.30
CA LEU A 296 -20.21 -5.55 -12.54
C LEU A 296 -19.22 -5.77 -11.39
N LEU A 297 -18.75 -4.69 -10.78
CA LEU A 297 -17.74 -4.73 -9.72
C LEU A 297 -18.31 -5.40 -8.45
N TRP A 298 -19.46 -4.93 -7.97
CA TRP A 298 -20.12 -5.52 -6.82
C TRP A 298 -20.68 -6.90 -7.12
N GLN A 299 -21.16 -7.15 -8.34
CA GLN A 299 -21.62 -8.47 -8.79
C GLN A 299 -20.48 -9.51 -8.67
N ILE A 300 -19.31 -9.25 -9.27
CA ILE A 300 -18.16 -10.16 -9.27
C ILE A 300 -17.66 -10.40 -7.85
N SER A 301 -17.54 -9.33 -7.05
CA SER A 301 -17.14 -9.45 -5.64
C SER A 301 -18.09 -10.34 -4.84
N THR A 302 -19.39 -10.18 -5.08
CA THR A 302 -20.43 -10.98 -4.42
C THR A 302 -20.41 -12.44 -4.87
N GLN A 303 -20.22 -12.70 -6.18
CA GLN A 303 -20.08 -14.05 -6.72
C GLN A 303 -18.87 -14.78 -6.09
N GLY A 304 -17.75 -14.09 -5.90
CA GLY A 304 -16.58 -14.69 -5.22
C GLY A 304 -16.86 -15.08 -3.78
N ALA A 305 -17.56 -14.23 -3.03
CA ALA A 305 -17.98 -14.55 -1.66
C ALA A 305 -18.98 -15.71 -1.61
N LEU A 306 -19.92 -15.75 -2.54
CA LEU A 306 -20.93 -16.79 -2.65
C LEU A 306 -20.30 -18.12 -3.05
N ALA A 307 -19.38 -18.12 -4.01
CA ALA A 307 -18.61 -19.30 -4.40
C ALA A 307 -17.84 -19.88 -3.20
N LEU A 308 -17.17 -19.04 -2.42
CA LEU A 308 -16.46 -19.47 -1.21
C LEU A 308 -17.41 -20.05 -0.15
N ALA A 309 -18.58 -19.43 0.04
CA ALA A 309 -19.60 -19.96 0.96
C ALA A 309 -20.06 -21.38 0.54
N HIS A 310 -20.32 -21.61 -0.75
CA HIS A 310 -20.67 -22.93 -1.28
C HIS A 310 -19.50 -23.92 -1.18
N ALA A 311 -18.28 -23.51 -1.48
CA ALA A 311 -17.09 -24.35 -1.34
C ALA A 311 -16.93 -24.87 0.10
N LEU A 312 -17.20 -24.02 1.09
CA LEU A 312 -17.14 -24.38 2.51
C LEU A 312 -18.37 -25.17 2.98
N HIS A 313 -19.54 -24.95 2.38
CA HIS A 313 -20.79 -25.65 2.69
C HIS A 313 -20.88 -27.06 2.07
N VAL A 314 -19.81 -27.54 1.41
CA VAL A 314 -19.74 -28.87 0.73
C VAL A 314 -20.55 -28.94 -0.58
N ASP A 315 -20.92 -27.82 -1.15
CA ASP A 315 -21.53 -27.75 -2.48
C ASP A 315 -20.49 -27.33 -3.53
N THR A 316 -19.54 -28.23 -3.78
CA THR A 316 -18.42 -27.99 -4.70
C THR A 316 -18.89 -27.69 -6.12
N ARG A 317 -19.97 -28.32 -6.58
CA ARG A 317 -20.51 -28.10 -7.93
C ARG A 317 -20.96 -26.63 -8.10
N GLN A 318 -21.73 -26.14 -7.15
CA GLN A 318 -22.22 -24.77 -7.19
C GLN A 318 -21.08 -23.75 -7.02
N ALA A 319 -20.10 -24.05 -6.17
CA ALA A 319 -18.91 -23.22 -6.00
C ALA A 319 -18.13 -23.07 -7.31
N ILE A 320 -17.88 -24.16 -8.02
CA ILE A 320 -17.18 -24.17 -9.32
C ILE A 320 -17.99 -23.41 -10.37
N SER A 321 -19.31 -23.62 -10.45
CA SER A 321 -20.18 -22.92 -11.41
C SER A 321 -20.09 -21.39 -11.24
N TYR A 322 -20.20 -20.87 -10.01
CA TYR A 322 -20.05 -19.43 -9.75
C TYR A 322 -18.65 -18.91 -10.12
N CYS A 323 -17.60 -19.67 -9.84
CA CYS A 323 -16.25 -19.30 -10.21
C CYS A 323 -16.08 -19.25 -11.73
N GLU A 324 -16.54 -20.27 -12.47
CA GLU A 324 -16.43 -20.34 -13.93
C GLU A 324 -17.19 -19.20 -14.62
N GLU A 325 -18.42 -18.92 -14.18
CA GLU A 325 -19.23 -17.80 -14.70
C GLU A 325 -18.51 -16.45 -14.48
N ALA A 326 -18.03 -16.19 -13.26
CA ALA A 326 -17.34 -14.96 -12.93
C ALA A 326 -15.96 -14.86 -13.62
N MET A 327 -15.24 -15.98 -13.78
CA MET A 327 -13.97 -16.01 -14.53
C MET A 327 -14.17 -15.72 -16.00
N ALA A 328 -15.24 -16.19 -16.63
CA ALA A 328 -15.56 -15.85 -18.03
C ALA A 328 -15.75 -14.34 -18.20
N ILE A 329 -16.44 -13.69 -17.25
CA ILE A 329 -16.63 -12.23 -17.26
C ILE A 329 -15.30 -11.52 -17.05
N THR A 330 -14.55 -11.86 -16.03
CA THR A 330 -13.28 -11.19 -15.71
C THR A 330 -12.24 -11.38 -16.81
N GLN A 331 -12.20 -12.54 -17.47
CA GLN A 331 -11.34 -12.80 -18.62
C GLN A 331 -11.70 -11.93 -19.82
N SER A 332 -13.01 -11.80 -20.15
CA SER A 332 -13.46 -10.97 -21.28
C SER A 332 -13.14 -9.48 -21.07
N HIS A 333 -13.01 -9.02 -19.83
CA HIS A 333 -12.66 -7.65 -19.48
C HIS A 333 -11.16 -7.44 -19.21
N GLY A 334 -10.35 -8.52 -19.19
CA GLY A 334 -8.91 -8.45 -18.91
C GLY A 334 -8.58 -8.17 -17.43
N GLU A 335 -9.53 -8.39 -16.52
CA GLU A 335 -9.36 -8.22 -15.08
C GLU A 335 -8.45 -9.31 -14.51
N VAL A 336 -7.65 -9.02 -13.49
CA VAL A 336 -6.61 -9.91 -12.97
C VAL A 336 -6.85 -10.31 -11.51
N SER A 337 -7.23 -9.38 -10.65
CA SER A 337 -7.28 -9.55 -9.19
C SER A 337 -8.33 -10.60 -8.77
N TYR A 338 -9.56 -10.47 -9.25
CA TYR A 338 -10.63 -11.41 -8.90
C TYR A 338 -10.42 -12.80 -9.47
N ARG A 339 -9.78 -12.92 -10.63
CA ARG A 339 -9.41 -14.22 -11.20
C ARG A 339 -8.52 -15.03 -10.26
N SER A 340 -7.58 -14.37 -9.56
CA SER A 340 -6.77 -15.00 -8.52
C SER A 340 -7.65 -15.57 -7.40
N TYR A 341 -8.61 -14.80 -6.91
CA TYR A 341 -9.54 -15.27 -5.86
C TYR A 341 -10.44 -16.41 -6.31
N PHE A 342 -10.92 -16.40 -7.55
CA PHE A 342 -11.74 -17.50 -8.08
C PHE A 342 -10.94 -18.79 -8.22
N GLN A 343 -9.70 -18.72 -8.73
CA GLN A 343 -8.81 -19.89 -8.81
C GLN A 343 -8.50 -20.46 -7.44
N TRP A 344 -8.23 -19.60 -6.45
CA TRP A 344 -8.04 -20.02 -5.06
C TRP A 344 -9.31 -20.68 -4.49
N THR A 345 -10.50 -20.13 -4.73
CA THR A 345 -11.77 -20.71 -4.26
C THR A 345 -12.04 -22.05 -4.90
N MET A 346 -11.79 -22.20 -6.20
CA MET A 346 -11.88 -23.47 -6.91
C MET A 346 -10.87 -24.49 -6.36
N ALA A 347 -9.64 -24.06 -6.10
CA ALA A 347 -8.61 -24.92 -5.51
C ALA A 347 -9.03 -25.46 -4.14
N LEU A 348 -9.61 -24.62 -3.28
CA LEU A 348 -10.17 -25.05 -2.00
C LEU A 348 -11.27 -26.09 -2.19
N ALA A 349 -12.18 -25.87 -3.15
CA ALA A 349 -13.30 -26.76 -3.42
C ALA A 349 -12.84 -28.14 -3.92
N VAL A 350 -11.89 -28.20 -4.87
CA VAL A 350 -11.39 -29.46 -5.44
C VAL A 350 -10.39 -30.15 -4.50
N TRP A 351 -9.62 -29.40 -3.69
CA TRP A 351 -8.78 -29.98 -2.63
C TRP A 351 -9.62 -30.79 -1.62
N ARG A 352 -10.77 -30.24 -1.21
CA ARG A 352 -11.70 -30.94 -0.32
C ARG A 352 -12.30 -32.23 -0.92
N GLN A 353 -12.26 -32.39 -2.24
CA GLN A 353 -12.63 -33.61 -2.95
C GLN A 353 -11.45 -34.59 -3.08
N GLY A 354 -10.25 -34.21 -2.63
CA GLY A 354 -9.05 -35.02 -2.73
C GLY A 354 -8.31 -34.90 -4.06
N GLU A 355 -8.70 -33.95 -4.93
CA GLU A 355 -8.07 -33.69 -6.24
C GLU A 355 -6.81 -32.84 -6.07
N LEU A 356 -5.78 -33.33 -5.34
CA LEU A 356 -4.62 -32.57 -4.93
C LEU A 356 -3.85 -31.96 -6.13
N GLY A 357 -3.69 -32.68 -7.23
CA GLY A 357 -2.97 -32.20 -8.42
C GLY A 357 -3.67 -31.01 -9.05
N ARG A 358 -4.99 -31.09 -9.25
CA ARG A 358 -5.81 -30.00 -9.80
C ARG A 358 -5.79 -28.76 -8.88
N ALA A 359 -5.90 -28.98 -7.57
CA ALA A 359 -5.81 -27.91 -6.59
C ALA A 359 -4.46 -27.18 -6.65
N THR A 360 -3.35 -27.94 -6.77
CA THR A 360 -2.01 -27.35 -6.91
C THR A 360 -1.89 -26.46 -8.15
N THR A 361 -2.33 -26.95 -9.33
CA THR A 361 -2.30 -26.15 -10.58
C THR A 361 -3.10 -24.86 -10.44
N LEU A 362 -4.31 -24.92 -9.87
CA LEU A 362 -5.14 -23.72 -9.65
C LEU A 362 -4.48 -22.72 -8.70
N LEU A 363 -3.79 -23.19 -7.66
CA LEU A 363 -3.07 -22.32 -6.72
C LEU A 363 -1.84 -21.69 -7.35
N GLU A 364 -1.11 -22.41 -8.19
CA GLU A 364 0.04 -21.90 -8.95
C GLU A 364 -0.41 -20.79 -9.92
N GLU A 365 -1.49 -21.00 -10.67
CA GLU A 365 -2.09 -19.98 -11.53
C GLU A 365 -2.56 -18.77 -10.72
N SER A 366 -3.21 -18.99 -9.56
CA SER A 366 -3.61 -17.91 -8.64
C SER A 366 -2.42 -17.09 -8.15
N LEU A 367 -1.30 -17.75 -7.78
CA LEU A 367 -0.08 -17.08 -7.35
C LEU A 367 0.55 -16.24 -8.46
N HIS A 368 0.53 -16.70 -9.71
CA HIS A 368 0.99 -15.90 -10.85
C HIS A 368 0.18 -14.61 -11.02
N LEU A 369 -1.14 -14.67 -10.87
CA LEU A 369 -2.00 -13.49 -10.92
C LEU A 369 -1.80 -12.59 -9.69
N ALA A 370 -1.73 -13.15 -8.48
CA ALA A 370 -1.48 -12.41 -7.25
C ALA A 370 -0.15 -11.64 -7.29
N ARG A 371 0.88 -12.22 -7.94
CA ARG A 371 2.18 -11.57 -8.17
C ARG A 371 2.05 -10.30 -9.04
N LEU A 372 1.19 -10.31 -10.08
CA LEU A 372 0.98 -9.15 -10.94
C LEU A 372 0.34 -7.98 -10.20
N VAL A 373 -0.59 -8.28 -9.30
CA VAL A 373 -1.29 -7.28 -8.47
C VAL A 373 -0.45 -6.87 -7.26
N ASP A 374 0.53 -7.70 -6.85
CA ASP A 374 1.25 -7.65 -5.56
C ASP A 374 0.25 -7.69 -4.38
N ASP A 375 -0.65 -8.71 -4.41
CA ASP A 375 -1.68 -8.93 -3.40
C ASP A 375 -1.18 -9.87 -2.29
N PRO A 376 -0.88 -9.36 -1.09
CA PRO A 376 -0.37 -10.18 0.00
C PRO A 376 -1.41 -11.14 0.60
N LEU A 377 -2.70 -10.79 0.54
CA LEU A 377 -3.76 -11.64 1.09
C LEU A 377 -4.05 -12.83 0.18
N ALA A 378 -4.21 -12.62 -1.13
CA ALA A 378 -4.36 -13.69 -2.09
C ALA A 378 -3.17 -14.65 -2.03
N THR A 379 -1.95 -14.10 -1.96
CA THR A 379 -0.73 -14.90 -1.77
C THR A 379 -0.80 -15.74 -0.51
N ALA A 380 -1.11 -15.14 0.65
CA ALA A 380 -1.16 -15.87 1.92
C ALA A 380 -2.18 -17.02 1.90
N TRP A 381 -3.33 -16.83 1.25
CA TRP A 381 -4.35 -17.88 1.15
C TRP A 381 -3.94 -19.02 0.24
N CYS A 382 -3.22 -18.73 -0.85
CA CYS A 382 -2.66 -19.78 -1.71
C CYS A 382 -1.59 -20.59 -0.97
N LEU A 383 -0.67 -19.92 -0.26
CA LEU A 383 0.38 -20.57 0.52
C LEU A 383 -0.20 -21.48 1.60
N GLU A 384 -1.30 -21.10 2.22
CA GLU A 384 -2.01 -21.87 3.23
C GLU A 384 -2.49 -23.22 2.68
N ILE A 385 -3.21 -23.21 1.57
CA ILE A 385 -3.71 -24.47 0.97
C ILE A 385 -2.56 -25.31 0.42
N LEU A 386 -1.54 -24.70 -0.17
CA LEU A 386 -0.32 -25.40 -0.60
C LEU A 386 0.42 -26.04 0.56
N ALA A 387 0.38 -25.44 1.76
CA ALA A 387 0.93 -26.04 2.97
C ALA A 387 0.13 -27.30 3.38
N TRP A 388 -1.20 -27.26 3.30
CA TRP A 388 -2.04 -28.43 3.58
C TRP A 388 -1.75 -29.58 2.59
N ILE A 389 -1.69 -29.27 1.29
CA ILE A 389 -1.33 -30.24 0.24
C ILE A 389 0.07 -30.82 0.48
N ALA A 390 1.04 -29.98 0.85
CA ALA A 390 2.41 -30.44 1.15
C ALA A 390 2.45 -31.36 2.38
N ALA A 391 1.64 -31.08 3.41
CA ALA A 391 1.52 -31.93 4.59
C ALA A 391 0.89 -33.30 4.24
N ASP A 392 -0.19 -33.30 3.44
CA ASP A 392 -0.85 -34.53 2.96
C ASP A 392 0.13 -35.40 2.14
N ASN A 393 0.99 -34.79 1.33
CA ASN A 393 2.04 -35.44 0.56
C ASN A 393 3.31 -35.76 1.38
N LYS A 394 3.30 -35.58 2.70
CA LYS A 394 4.42 -35.84 3.62
C LYS A 394 5.65 -34.94 3.38
N HIS A 395 5.49 -33.84 2.70
CA HIS A 395 6.53 -32.82 2.52
C HIS A 395 6.52 -31.82 3.69
N SER A 396 6.69 -32.30 4.91
CA SER A 396 6.48 -31.54 6.14
C SER A 396 7.36 -30.31 6.27
N GLN A 397 8.63 -30.37 5.80
CA GLN A 397 9.54 -29.20 5.81
C GLN A 397 8.95 -28.08 4.94
N ARG A 398 8.50 -28.41 3.72
CA ARG A 398 7.88 -27.44 2.81
C ARG A 398 6.59 -26.86 3.41
N ALA A 399 5.75 -27.70 4.02
CA ALA A 399 4.52 -27.24 4.66
C ALA A 399 4.81 -26.21 5.77
N GLY A 400 5.81 -26.48 6.64
CA GLY A 400 6.20 -25.55 7.70
C GLY A 400 6.69 -24.19 7.18
N VAL A 401 7.46 -24.15 6.08
CA VAL A 401 7.91 -22.91 5.44
C VAL A 401 6.73 -22.14 4.86
N LEU A 402 5.82 -22.80 4.15
CA LEU A 402 4.63 -22.17 3.55
C LEU A 402 3.70 -21.58 4.62
N LEU A 403 3.47 -22.30 5.75
CA LEU A 403 2.70 -21.78 6.90
C LEU A 403 3.36 -20.50 7.47
N GLY A 404 4.69 -20.53 7.67
CA GLY A 404 5.42 -19.36 8.18
C GLY A 404 5.32 -18.15 7.27
N ALA A 405 5.42 -18.34 5.96
CA ALA A 405 5.29 -17.26 4.97
C ALA A 405 3.85 -16.71 4.93
N ALA A 406 2.85 -17.59 4.96
CA ALA A 406 1.44 -17.18 5.00
C ALA A 406 1.12 -16.35 6.26
N ASP A 407 1.63 -16.76 7.43
CA ASP A 407 1.44 -16.03 8.69
C ASP A 407 2.05 -14.61 8.63
N LEU A 408 3.27 -14.48 8.12
CA LEU A 408 3.92 -13.18 7.98
C LEU A 408 3.10 -12.23 7.11
N LEU A 409 2.66 -12.71 5.93
CA LEU A 409 1.88 -11.88 5.00
C LEU A 409 0.56 -11.41 5.62
N ARG A 410 -0.17 -12.30 6.32
CA ARG A 410 -1.41 -11.91 7.02
C ARG A 410 -1.14 -10.92 8.14
N HIS A 411 -0.11 -11.17 8.93
CA HIS A 411 0.25 -10.27 10.04
C HIS A 411 0.61 -8.87 9.53
N THR A 412 1.34 -8.78 8.43
CA THR A 412 1.75 -7.49 7.83
C THR A 412 0.55 -6.63 7.42
N VAL A 413 -0.52 -7.25 6.95
CA VAL A 413 -1.75 -6.53 6.56
C VAL A 413 -2.78 -6.40 7.69
N GLY A 414 -2.48 -6.94 8.88
CA GLY A 414 -3.39 -6.90 10.03
C GLY A 414 -4.59 -7.85 9.91
N SER A 415 -4.46 -8.93 9.12
CA SER A 415 -5.48 -9.97 9.02
C SER A 415 -5.18 -11.12 10.00
N PRO A 416 -6.21 -11.78 10.59
CA PRO A 416 -5.98 -12.93 11.47
C PRO A 416 -5.43 -14.13 10.69
N THR A 417 -4.70 -15.03 11.37
CA THR A 417 -4.16 -16.27 10.79
C THR A 417 -5.26 -17.11 10.13
N VAL A 418 -6.45 -17.18 10.73
CA VAL A 418 -7.62 -17.84 10.17
C VAL A 418 -8.75 -16.81 10.03
N MET A 419 -8.94 -16.30 8.82
CA MET A 419 -9.98 -15.33 8.51
C MET A 419 -11.39 -15.96 8.49
N VAL A 420 -11.54 -17.13 7.91
CA VAL A 420 -12.82 -17.85 7.82
C VAL A 420 -12.84 -18.97 8.84
N ARG A 421 -13.76 -18.91 9.79
CA ARG A 421 -13.81 -19.85 10.92
C ARG A 421 -13.81 -21.33 10.50
N ASN A 422 -14.46 -21.64 9.39
CA ASN A 422 -14.56 -23.01 8.87
C ASN A 422 -13.22 -23.59 8.36
N THR A 423 -12.21 -22.77 8.10
CA THR A 423 -10.88 -23.23 7.67
C THR A 423 -9.92 -23.49 8.84
N ARG A 424 -10.31 -23.10 10.05
CA ARG A 424 -9.48 -23.24 11.26
C ARG A 424 -9.05 -24.67 11.51
N THR A 425 -9.98 -25.63 11.40
CA THR A 425 -9.68 -27.04 11.61
C THR A 425 -8.62 -27.57 10.66
N TYR A 426 -8.63 -27.13 9.40
CA TYR A 426 -7.62 -27.55 8.42
C TYR A 426 -6.25 -26.96 8.76
N HIS A 427 -6.20 -25.70 9.16
CA HIS A 427 -4.98 -25.04 9.62
C HIS A 427 -4.38 -25.79 10.81
N GLU A 428 -5.15 -25.99 11.89
CA GLU A 428 -4.72 -26.67 13.11
C GLU A 428 -4.28 -28.12 12.85
N GLN A 429 -4.98 -28.84 11.99
CA GLN A 429 -4.60 -30.21 11.59
C GLN A 429 -3.27 -30.22 10.85
N CYS A 430 -3.06 -29.30 9.91
CA CYS A 430 -1.80 -29.17 9.19
C CYS A 430 -0.63 -28.85 10.15
N GLU A 431 -0.78 -27.87 11.04
CA GLU A 431 0.25 -27.56 12.05
C GLU A 431 0.60 -28.78 12.91
N GLN A 432 -0.40 -29.47 13.43
CA GLN A 432 -0.18 -30.67 14.25
C GLN A 432 0.49 -31.81 13.47
N GLN A 433 0.11 -32.00 12.22
CA GLN A 433 0.70 -33.05 11.36
C GLN A 433 2.18 -32.73 11.08
N VAL A 434 2.50 -31.48 10.73
CA VAL A 434 3.85 -31.04 10.45
C VAL A 434 4.72 -31.10 11.71
N LEU A 435 4.18 -30.63 12.86
CA LEU A 435 4.86 -30.69 14.15
C LEU A 435 5.19 -32.14 14.57
N ARG A 436 4.26 -33.07 14.39
CA ARG A 436 4.51 -34.49 14.69
C ARG A 436 5.56 -35.11 13.79
N ALA A 437 5.60 -34.71 12.52
CA ALA A 437 6.56 -35.26 11.54
C ALA A 437 7.98 -34.71 11.71
N LEU A 438 8.13 -33.44 12.05
CA LEU A 438 9.45 -32.77 12.16
C LEU A 438 10.01 -32.72 13.58
N GLY A 439 9.13 -32.71 14.59
CA GLY A 439 9.45 -32.33 15.96
C GLY A 439 9.57 -30.80 16.11
N GLN A 440 9.48 -30.30 17.36
CA GLN A 440 9.39 -28.88 17.68
C GLN A 440 10.49 -28.03 17.05
N ARG A 441 11.75 -28.42 17.23
CA ARG A 441 12.90 -27.62 16.77
C ARG A 441 12.93 -27.44 15.25
N ALA A 442 12.66 -28.50 14.48
CA ALA A 442 12.69 -28.43 13.01
C ALA A 442 11.43 -27.72 12.48
N PHE A 443 10.29 -27.84 13.16
CA PHE A 443 9.07 -27.09 12.85
C PHE A 443 9.30 -25.57 13.04
N ASP A 444 9.84 -25.16 14.19
CA ASP A 444 10.15 -23.76 14.47
C ASP A 444 11.16 -23.17 13.46
N ALA A 445 12.17 -23.96 13.09
CA ALA A 445 13.14 -23.54 12.07
C ALA A 445 12.49 -23.36 10.69
N ALA A 446 11.61 -24.30 10.26
CA ALA A 446 10.91 -24.20 8.99
C ALA A 446 9.97 -22.97 8.97
N ARG A 447 9.20 -22.76 10.05
CA ARG A 447 8.30 -21.61 10.20
C ARG A 447 9.05 -20.29 10.19
N SER A 448 10.16 -20.19 10.94
CA SER A 448 11.02 -19.00 10.96
C SER A 448 11.63 -18.71 9.59
N HIS A 449 12.04 -19.74 8.83
CA HIS A 449 12.49 -19.56 7.45
C HIS A 449 11.36 -18.96 6.59
N GLY A 450 10.14 -19.50 6.65
CA GLY A 450 9.00 -18.93 5.93
C GLY A 450 8.74 -17.47 6.32
N GLN A 451 8.81 -17.14 7.60
CA GLN A 451 8.65 -15.77 8.12
C GLN A 451 9.77 -14.81 7.70
N SER A 452 10.91 -15.30 7.21
CA SER A 452 11.97 -14.46 6.67
C SER A 452 11.83 -14.14 5.19
N LEU A 453 10.90 -14.78 4.48
CA LEU A 453 10.67 -14.59 3.05
C LEU A 453 9.80 -13.35 2.79
N GLY A 454 10.24 -12.48 1.90
CA GLY A 454 9.39 -11.45 1.33
C GLY A 454 8.31 -12.05 0.41
N THR A 455 7.29 -11.25 0.04
CA THR A 455 6.16 -11.72 -0.79
C THR A 455 6.64 -12.41 -2.08
N ALA A 456 7.57 -11.78 -2.81
CA ALA A 456 8.11 -12.33 -4.06
C ALA A 456 8.88 -13.66 -3.84
N GLU A 457 9.65 -13.75 -2.76
CA GLU A 457 10.41 -14.95 -2.40
C GLU A 457 9.47 -16.09 -1.94
N ALA A 458 8.42 -15.77 -1.21
CA ALA A 458 7.41 -16.74 -0.78
C ALA A 458 6.67 -17.33 -1.99
N ILE A 459 6.31 -16.50 -2.98
CA ILE A 459 5.70 -16.96 -4.24
C ILE A 459 6.68 -17.85 -5.01
N ALA A 460 7.95 -17.43 -5.20
CA ALA A 460 8.96 -18.20 -5.89
C ALA A 460 9.18 -19.58 -5.22
N TYR A 461 9.28 -19.60 -3.89
CA TYR A 461 9.37 -20.83 -3.11
C TYR A 461 8.14 -21.75 -3.33
N ALA A 462 6.94 -21.18 -3.33
CA ALA A 462 5.70 -21.93 -3.55
C ALA A 462 5.60 -22.53 -4.96
N LEU A 463 6.12 -21.81 -5.97
CA LEU A 463 6.14 -22.24 -7.37
C LEU A 463 7.31 -23.18 -7.69
N GLY A 464 8.24 -23.41 -6.75
CA GLY A 464 9.46 -24.17 -7.01
C GLY A 464 10.42 -23.48 -7.97
N GLU A 465 10.27 -22.17 -8.15
CA GLU A 465 11.19 -21.36 -8.92
C GLU A 465 12.52 -21.21 -8.16
N GLU A 466 13.66 -21.26 -8.85
CA GLU A 466 14.91 -20.83 -8.24
C GLU A 466 14.76 -19.37 -7.81
N SER A 467 14.96 -19.10 -6.51
CA SER A 467 14.84 -17.74 -6.00
C SER A 467 15.70 -16.81 -6.83
N PRO A 468 15.16 -15.72 -7.41
CA PRO A 468 15.96 -14.75 -8.17
C PRO A 468 17.08 -14.11 -7.33
N ILE A 469 17.06 -14.34 -6.00
CA ILE A 469 18.00 -13.80 -5.01
C ILE A 469 18.92 -14.91 -4.45
N ALA A 470 18.67 -16.20 -4.74
CA ALA A 470 19.55 -17.31 -4.40
C ALA A 470 20.57 -17.61 -5.52
N LYS A 471 21.16 -16.61 -6.17
CA LYS A 471 22.58 -16.77 -6.47
C LYS A 471 23.25 -16.77 -5.09
N PRO A 472 24.06 -17.82 -4.75
CA PRO A 472 24.95 -17.67 -3.63
C PRO A 472 25.59 -16.32 -3.86
N ARG A 473 25.46 -15.40 -2.91
CA ARG A 473 26.28 -14.20 -2.94
C ARG A 473 27.70 -14.74 -3.05
N CYS A 474 28.20 -14.86 -4.29
CA CYS A 474 29.60 -14.62 -4.49
C CYS A 474 29.84 -13.39 -3.66
N ASP A 475 30.69 -13.46 -2.67
CA ASP A 475 31.22 -12.30 -1.99
C ASP A 475 31.33 -11.20 -3.04
N VAL A 476 30.32 -10.30 -3.09
CA VAL A 476 30.51 -9.04 -3.78
C VAL A 476 31.57 -8.43 -2.90
N PRO A 477 32.80 -8.32 -3.38
CA PRO A 477 33.88 -7.78 -2.57
C PRO A 477 33.31 -6.46 -2.07
N SER A 478 33.27 -6.26 -0.77
CA SER A 478 32.88 -4.96 -0.20
C SER A 478 33.50 -3.90 -1.12
N PRO A 479 32.72 -2.92 -1.65
CA PRO A 479 33.29 -1.92 -2.54
C PRO A 479 34.47 -1.19 -1.87
N LEU A 480 34.62 -1.42 -0.57
CA LEU A 480 35.69 -0.93 0.27
C LEU A 480 36.80 -1.97 0.41
N THR A 481 38.04 -1.51 0.31
CA THR A 481 39.19 -2.31 0.68
C THR A 481 39.15 -2.62 2.19
N LYS A 482 39.87 -3.65 2.64
CA LYS A 482 39.98 -4.01 4.07
C LYS A 482 40.33 -2.79 4.95
N ARG A 483 41.15 -1.88 4.44
CA ARG A 483 41.57 -0.68 5.17
C ARG A 483 40.44 0.38 5.22
N GLU A 484 39.73 0.56 4.12
CA GLU A 484 38.57 1.44 4.05
C GLU A 484 37.43 0.92 4.92
N GLN A 485 37.23 -0.40 4.99
CA GLN A 485 36.24 -1.00 5.90
C GLN A 485 36.58 -0.69 7.36
N GLN A 486 37.85 -0.89 7.80
CA GLN A 486 38.28 -0.53 9.16
C GLN A 486 38.03 0.95 9.48
N VAL A 487 38.24 1.83 8.50
CA VAL A 487 37.94 3.26 8.67
C VAL A 487 36.42 3.51 8.74
N ALA A 488 35.61 2.84 7.92
CA ALA A 488 34.14 2.95 7.94
C ALA A 488 33.57 2.49 9.28
N ASP A 489 34.05 1.38 9.85
CA ASP A 489 33.63 0.86 11.16
C ASP A 489 33.94 1.85 12.30
N LEU A 490 35.10 2.48 12.25
CA LEU A 490 35.47 3.53 13.23
C LEU A 490 34.69 4.83 13.03
N VAL A 491 34.26 5.12 11.81
CA VAL A 491 33.32 6.21 11.50
C VAL A 491 31.95 5.93 12.12
N ALA A 492 31.45 4.71 12.03
CA ALA A 492 30.19 4.27 12.61
C ALA A 492 30.21 4.37 14.16
N GLN A 493 31.36 4.15 14.78
CA GLN A 493 31.57 4.34 16.21
C GLN A 493 31.68 5.83 16.62
N GLY A 494 31.57 6.75 15.68
CA GLY A 494 31.59 8.19 15.95
C GLY A 494 32.98 8.81 16.12
N LEU A 495 34.08 8.10 15.81
CA LEU A 495 35.45 8.61 16.00
C LEU A 495 35.77 9.71 14.99
N THR A 496 36.49 10.75 15.42
CA THR A 496 37.02 11.79 14.53
C THR A 496 38.20 11.31 13.69
N ASN A 497 38.54 11.98 12.59
CA ASN A 497 39.70 11.61 11.75
C ASN A 497 41.01 11.57 12.54
N LYS A 498 41.14 12.41 13.59
CA LYS A 498 42.29 12.38 14.52
C LYS A 498 42.30 11.12 15.37
N ALA A 499 41.14 10.71 15.89
CA ALA A 499 41.01 9.49 16.70
C ALA A 499 41.20 8.24 15.85
N ILE A 500 40.66 8.21 14.60
CA ILE A 500 40.87 7.14 13.62
C ILE A 500 42.37 7.00 13.28
N ALA A 501 43.03 8.12 13.04
CA ALA A 501 44.46 8.16 12.76
C ALA A 501 45.28 7.56 13.90
N ALA A 502 44.95 7.92 15.15
CA ALA A 502 45.60 7.37 16.34
C ALA A 502 45.31 5.86 16.50
N HIS A 503 44.06 5.44 16.27
CA HIS A 503 43.67 4.02 16.40
C HIS A 503 44.33 3.11 15.35
N LEU A 504 44.45 3.62 14.14
CA LEU A 504 45.01 2.85 13.00
C LEU A 504 46.50 3.10 12.75
N VAL A 505 47.15 3.93 13.59
CA VAL A 505 48.60 4.28 13.52
C VAL A 505 48.95 4.86 12.14
N ILE A 506 48.17 5.84 11.68
CA ILE A 506 48.36 6.54 10.40
C ILE A 506 48.31 8.07 10.63
N SER A 507 48.67 8.85 9.59
CA SER A 507 48.51 10.29 9.68
C SER A 507 47.03 10.72 9.63
N GLN A 508 46.69 11.84 10.25
CA GLN A 508 45.32 12.40 10.17
C GLN A 508 44.91 12.69 8.72
N ARG A 509 45.84 13.10 7.88
CA ARG A 509 45.64 13.35 6.43
C ARG A 509 45.31 12.06 5.69
N THR A 510 45.96 10.95 6.07
CA THR A 510 45.67 9.62 5.50
C THR A 510 44.29 9.12 5.92
N ALA A 511 43.91 9.31 7.19
CA ALA A 511 42.58 8.97 7.65
C ALA A 511 41.47 9.79 6.93
N GLN A 512 41.72 11.07 6.71
CA GLN A 512 40.81 11.93 5.94
C GLN A 512 40.71 11.44 4.49
N GLY A 513 41.81 11.11 3.82
CA GLY A 513 41.79 10.58 2.46
C GLY A 513 41.02 9.27 2.34
N HIS A 514 41.12 8.36 3.33
CA HIS A 514 40.29 7.15 3.35
C HIS A 514 38.79 7.48 3.48
N VAL A 515 38.40 8.44 4.32
CA VAL A 515 36.99 8.85 4.44
C VAL A 515 36.48 9.43 3.12
N GLU A 516 37.26 10.28 2.44
CA GLU A 516 36.91 10.85 1.14
C GLU A 516 36.77 9.76 0.05
N HIS A 517 37.68 8.78 0.03
CA HIS A 517 37.58 7.63 -0.89
C HIS A 517 36.35 6.76 -0.62
N ILE A 518 35.99 6.53 0.66
CA ILE A 518 34.79 5.80 1.06
C ILE A 518 33.54 6.54 0.56
N LEU A 519 33.46 7.85 0.78
CA LEU A 519 32.37 8.69 0.29
C LEU A 519 32.22 8.54 -1.23
N THR A 520 33.31 8.68 -1.97
CA THR A 520 33.33 8.56 -3.44
C THR A 520 32.90 7.17 -3.91
N LYS A 521 33.42 6.10 -3.30
CA LYS A 521 33.13 4.72 -3.70
C LYS A 521 31.68 4.30 -3.42
N LEU A 522 31.09 4.82 -2.34
CA LEU A 522 29.73 4.51 -1.95
C LEU A 522 28.71 5.52 -2.52
N GLY A 523 29.17 6.56 -3.22
CA GLY A 523 28.30 7.63 -3.74
C GLY A 523 27.67 8.50 -2.65
N PHE A 524 28.33 8.61 -1.49
CA PHE A 524 27.84 9.36 -0.32
C PHE A 524 28.40 10.77 -0.29
N THR A 525 27.63 11.68 0.30
CA THR A 525 28.01 13.10 0.43
C THR A 525 28.31 13.50 1.87
N SER A 526 28.03 12.63 2.84
CA SER A 526 28.24 12.92 4.26
C SER A 526 28.79 11.72 5.04
N ARG A 527 29.54 12.03 6.09
CA ARG A 527 30.09 11.04 7.04
C ARG A 527 28.99 10.24 7.76
N ALA A 528 27.83 10.86 8.01
CA ALA A 528 26.70 10.19 8.63
C ALA A 528 26.15 9.04 7.77
N GLN A 529 26.22 9.18 6.43
CA GLN A 529 25.81 8.13 5.49
C GLN A 529 26.75 6.91 5.54
N ILE A 530 28.05 7.11 5.79
CA ILE A 530 28.99 6.01 6.03
C ILE A 530 28.58 5.25 7.30
N ALA A 531 28.27 5.96 8.38
CA ALA A 531 27.87 5.35 9.64
C ALA A 531 26.56 4.55 9.50
N ALA A 532 25.56 5.11 8.85
CA ALA A 532 24.30 4.41 8.55
C ALA A 532 24.53 3.15 7.70
N TRP A 533 25.36 3.25 6.66
CA TRP A 533 25.68 2.14 5.78
C TRP A 533 26.36 0.97 6.53
N VAL A 534 27.29 1.25 7.46
CA VAL A 534 27.96 0.22 8.27
C VAL A 534 26.95 -0.48 9.17
N VAL A 535 26.09 0.26 9.89
CA VAL A 535 25.05 -0.30 10.76
C VAL A 535 24.09 -1.20 9.99
N GLU A 536 23.67 -0.78 8.79
CA GLU A 536 22.82 -1.59 7.92
C GLU A 536 23.51 -2.86 7.41
N HIS A 537 24.83 -2.83 7.22
CA HIS A 537 25.61 -3.99 6.77
C HIS A 537 25.96 -4.93 7.91
N GLU A 538 26.21 -4.44 9.13
CA GLU A 538 26.41 -5.29 10.33
C GLU A 538 25.13 -6.03 10.74
N GLN A 539 23.96 -5.46 10.52
CA GLN A 539 22.67 -6.14 10.76
C GLN A 539 22.35 -7.21 9.70
N ARG A 540 23.12 -7.24 8.61
CA ARG A 540 22.95 -8.19 7.51
C ARG A 540 24.01 -9.31 7.48
N THR A 541 25.01 -9.27 8.39
CA THR A 541 26.01 -10.32 8.60
C THR A 541 25.68 -11.12 9.86
#